data_e96d3168d5b5eed9b74274e73bf9a7af
#
_entry.id   e96d3168d5b5eed9b74274e73bf9a7af
#
_cell.length_a   1.000
_cell.length_b   1.000
_cell.length_c   1.000
_cell.angle_alpha   90.00
_cell.angle_beta   90.00
_cell.angle_gamma   90.00
#
_symmetry.space_group_name_H-M   'P 1'
#
loop_
_entity.id
_entity.type
_entity.pdbx_description
1 polymer ?
#
loop_
_entity_poly.entity_id
_entity_poly.type
_entity_poly.pdbx_seq_one_letter_code
_entity_poly.pdbx_strand_id
1 'polypeptide(L)'
;MAGRNEKKNITKSKIVNYIINNKIASKAELAQNLSLSMPTVLSNVNELIERNMVIEIGEYESTGGRKAKRIGINPAYKYAVGVVITANHLGIVLLNMQYEIEKTVRMRLKFSTETSYCLEVAEQVENFLKDVEDREKILGIGISIPGIIDQENRLVMKSHTLQVDNFSLSFLEQAFSYPVYFANDANAAMMAEDMNEYQDAVYLSLNNTLGGAFCINGKLVAGQNQKAGEFGHIILVPGGKKCYCGKAGCADAYCAASALTDEEQEMTLEQFMKKVEQKNTKAVEKWNQYLDNLAILISNLRMAYDTDIILGGEVGGYLSEYMIPLGEKVMAYNGFEHDVRYLKNCSYKREASAVGAAKHFLSEYIQHL
;
A
#
# COMPACT_ATOMS: atom_id res chain seq x y z
N MET A 1 35.04 11.40 10.32
CA MET A 1 33.95 11.11 11.30
C MET A 1 32.60 10.86 10.60
N ALA A 2 32.24 11.52 9.52
CA ALA A 2 30.97 11.30 8.78
C ALA A 2 30.73 9.84 8.38
N GLY A 3 31.65 9.18 7.73
CA GLY A 3 31.44 7.80 7.25
C GLY A 3 31.31 6.71 8.35
N ARG A 4 31.69 7.00 9.61
CA ARG A 4 31.49 6.06 10.73
C ARG A 4 30.07 6.16 11.30
N ASN A 5 29.52 7.37 11.36
CA ASN A 5 28.14 7.60 11.80
C ASN A 5 27.15 7.07 10.75
N GLU A 6 27.43 7.28 9.47
CA GLU A 6 26.61 6.81 8.36
C GLU A 6 26.52 5.25 8.35
N LYS A 7 27.68 4.55 8.53
CA LYS A 7 27.68 3.08 8.67
C LYS A 7 26.92 2.61 9.90
N LYS A 8 26.95 3.35 11.00
CA LYS A 8 26.20 3.01 12.22
C LYS A 8 24.70 3.16 12.01
N ASN A 9 24.26 4.23 11.34
CA ASN A 9 22.86 4.46 11.00
C ASN A 9 22.32 3.35 10.08
N ILE A 10 23.05 3.00 9.03
CA ILE A 10 22.69 1.87 8.14
C ILE A 10 22.53 0.56 8.92
N THR A 11 23.40 0.31 9.90
CA THR A 11 23.31 -0.91 10.71
C THR A 11 22.07 -0.91 11.61
N LYS A 12 21.74 0.23 12.24
CA LYS A 12 20.53 0.35 13.06
C LYS A 12 19.26 0.16 12.21
N SER A 13 19.20 0.80 11.04
CA SER A 13 18.08 0.65 10.11
C SER A 13 17.87 -0.81 9.71
N LYS A 14 18.95 -1.56 9.41
CA LYS A 14 18.86 -2.99 9.10
C LYS A 14 18.32 -3.81 10.29
N ILE A 15 18.78 -3.52 11.51
CA ILE A 15 18.30 -4.19 12.72
C ILE A 15 16.82 -3.91 12.95
N VAL A 16 16.40 -2.64 12.86
CA VAL A 16 14.99 -2.24 13.06
C VAL A 16 14.09 -2.89 12.02
N ASN A 17 14.45 -2.81 10.73
CA ASN A 17 13.68 -3.43 9.67
C ASN A 17 13.58 -4.96 9.83
N TYR A 18 14.66 -5.62 10.23
CA TYR A 18 14.63 -7.06 10.52
C TYR A 18 13.62 -7.38 11.64
N ILE A 19 13.62 -6.61 12.73
CA ILE A 19 12.71 -6.84 13.85
C ILE A 19 11.26 -6.54 13.43
N ILE A 20 11.00 -5.51 12.64
CA ILE A 20 9.65 -5.20 12.12
C ILE A 20 9.12 -6.39 11.31
N ASN A 21 9.91 -6.89 10.36
CA ASN A 21 9.48 -7.94 9.44
C ASN A 21 9.26 -9.29 10.15
N ASN A 22 10.09 -9.60 11.14
CA ASN A 22 10.00 -10.86 11.89
C ASN A 22 9.17 -10.75 13.17
N LYS A 23 8.65 -9.55 13.49
CA LYS A 23 7.91 -9.22 14.74
C LYS A 23 8.76 -9.35 16.01
N ILE A 24 9.58 -10.37 16.11
CA ILE A 24 10.40 -10.76 17.26
C ILE A 24 11.76 -11.22 16.75
N ALA A 25 12.83 -10.89 17.48
CA ALA A 25 14.16 -11.41 17.23
C ALA A 25 14.94 -11.64 18.54
N SER A 26 15.98 -12.46 18.48
CA SER A 26 17.06 -12.48 19.47
C SER A 26 18.30 -11.76 18.93
N LYS A 27 19.19 -11.33 19.82
CA LYS A 27 20.46 -10.73 19.42
C LYS A 27 21.33 -11.70 18.60
N ALA A 28 21.19 -13.01 18.83
CA ALA A 28 21.89 -14.04 18.07
C ALA A 28 21.36 -14.18 16.64
N GLU A 29 20.04 -14.19 16.45
CA GLU A 29 19.39 -14.20 15.14
C GLU A 29 19.76 -12.94 14.32
N LEU A 30 19.79 -11.77 14.95
CA LEU A 30 20.25 -10.53 14.29
C LEU A 30 21.71 -10.64 13.82
N ALA A 31 22.61 -11.22 14.65
CA ALA A 31 24.00 -11.40 14.26
C ALA A 31 24.14 -12.34 13.06
N GLN A 32 23.42 -13.46 13.09
CA GLN A 32 23.46 -14.48 12.05
C GLN A 32 22.84 -13.98 10.73
N ASN A 33 21.60 -13.52 10.78
CA ASN A 33 20.84 -13.21 9.57
C ASN A 33 21.27 -11.89 8.89
N LEU A 34 21.79 -10.92 9.66
CA LEU A 34 22.32 -9.68 9.12
C LEU A 34 23.84 -9.72 8.86
N SER A 35 24.51 -10.87 9.09
CA SER A 35 25.96 -11.03 8.96
C SER A 35 26.75 -9.97 9.76
N LEU A 36 26.30 -9.68 10.99
CA LEU A 36 26.89 -8.71 11.91
C LEU A 36 27.67 -9.42 13.03
N SER A 37 28.75 -8.78 13.51
CA SER A 37 29.42 -9.28 14.71
C SER A 37 28.54 -9.11 15.96
N MET A 38 28.63 -10.04 16.91
CA MET A 38 27.87 -9.95 18.17
C MET A 38 28.12 -8.64 18.94
N PRO A 39 29.35 -8.11 19.06
CA PRO A 39 29.60 -6.79 19.66
C PRO A 39 28.86 -5.65 18.95
N THR A 40 28.79 -5.70 17.61
CA THR A 40 28.06 -4.71 16.81
C THR A 40 26.56 -4.76 17.10
N VAL A 41 25.99 -5.96 17.14
CA VAL A 41 24.56 -6.14 17.48
C VAL A 41 24.29 -5.66 18.90
N LEU A 42 25.08 -6.06 19.88
CA LEU A 42 24.92 -5.64 21.28
C LEU A 42 24.95 -4.12 21.43
N SER A 43 25.93 -3.45 20.84
CA SER A 43 26.04 -1.98 20.90
C SER A 43 24.83 -1.28 20.29
N ASN A 44 24.40 -1.69 19.10
CA ASN A 44 23.27 -1.01 18.42
C ASN A 44 21.92 -1.34 19.08
N VAL A 45 21.68 -2.60 19.46
CA VAL A 45 20.42 -2.99 20.13
C VAL A 45 20.29 -2.30 21.50
N ASN A 46 21.37 -2.22 22.29
CA ASN A 46 21.33 -1.55 23.57
C ASN A 46 21.01 -0.04 23.42
N GLU A 47 21.61 0.64 22.44
CA GLU A 47 21.27 2.04 22.12
C GLU A 47 19.78 2.20 21.71
N LEU A 48 19.24 1.26 20.93
CA LEU A 48 17.82 1.29 20.54
C LEU A 48 16.89 1.01 21.74
N ILE A 49 17.34 0.17 22.70
CA ILE A 49 16.61 -0.07 23.97
C ILE A 49 16.65 1.18 24.87
N GLU A 50 17.81 1.81 25.01
CA GLU A 50 17.94 3.07 25.75
C GLU A 50 17.04 4.18 25.22
N ARG A 51 16.82 4.23 23.90
CA ARG A 51 15.85 5.14 23.24
C ARG A 51 14.40 4.68 23.34
N ASN A 52 14.12 3.54 23.95
CA ASN A 52 12.80 2.92 24.02
C ASN A 52 12.18 2.58 22.65
N MET A 53 13.00 2.48 21.60
CA MET A 53 12.56 2.07 20.28
C MET A 53 12.44 0.54 20.14
N VAL A 54 13.36 -0.18 20.80
CA VAL A 54 13.35 -1.64 20.94
C VAL A 54 13.04 -1.97 22.39
N ILE A 55 12.19 -2.97 22.61
CA ILE A 55 11.79 -3.45 23.95
C ILE A 55 12.05 -4.94 24.09
N GLU A 56 12.32 -5.39 25.33
CA GLU A 56 12.37 -6.79 25.67
C GLU A 56 10.94 -7.30 25.92
N ILE A 57 10.54 -8.32 25.16
CA ILE A 57 9.15 -8.86 25.17
C ILE A 57 9.06 -10.28 25.75
N GLY A 58 10.12 -10.73 26.40
CA GLY A 58 10.19 -12.04 27.07
C GLY A 58 11.47 -12.82 26.74
N GLU A 59 11.42 -14.12 26.92
CA GLU A 59 12.54 -15.03 26.70
C GLU A 59 12.12 -16.21 25.82
N TYR A 60 13.05 -16.75 25.04
CA TYR A 60 12.84 -18.02 24.32
C TYR A 60 12.87 -19.20 25.31
N GLU A 61 12.24 -20.32 24.94
CA GLU A 61 12.36 -21.57 25.68
C GLU A 61 13.82 -22.05 25.69
N SER A 62 14.27 -22.55 26.86
CA SER A 62 15.66 -22.98 27.02
C SER A 62 15.88 -24.37 26.44
N THR A 63 16.87 -24.50 25.57
CA THR A 63 17.37 -25.81 25.07
C THR A 63 18.62 -26.31 25.83
N GLY A 64 18.85 -25.80 27.08
CA GLY A 64 19.98 -26.26 27.91
C GLY A 64 21.03 -25.19 28.21
N GLY A 65 20.76 -23.90 27.97
CA GLY A 65 21.67 -22.78 28.25
C GLY A 65 20.94 -21.56 28.83
N ARG A 66 21.63 -20.40 28.95
CA ARG A 66 20.98 -19.13 29.31
C ARG A 66 19.92 -18.76 28.28
N LYS A 67 18.72 -18.54 28.73
CA LYS A 67 17.59 -18.15 27.85
C LYS A 67 17.92 -16.88 27.06
N ALA A 68 17.73 -16.93 25.76
CA ALA A 68 17.89 -15.76 24.91
C ALA A 68 16.69 -14.81 25.11
N LYS A 69 16.96 -13.52 25.27
CA LYS A 69 15.91 -12.50 25.37
C LYS A 69 15.27 -12.27 23.99
N ARG A 70 13.95 -12.19 23.98
CA ARG A 70 13.15 -11.80 22.82
C ARG A 70 13.03 -10.29 22.82
N ILE A 71 13.34 -9.67 21.71
CA ILE A 71 13.20 -8.23 21.50
C ILE A 71 12.24 -7.95 20.37
N GLY A 72 11.51 -6.85 20.50
CA GLY A 72 10.56 -6.35 19.51
C GLY A 72 10.66 -4.84 19.37
N ILE A 73 10.02 -4.28 18.36
CA ILE A 73 9.86 -2.84 18.24
C ILE A 73 8.76 -2.38 19.23
N ASN A 74 8.98 -1.24 19.87
CA ASN A 74 7.95 -0.56 20.63
C ASN A 74 6.92 0.07 19.66
N PRO A 75 5.68 -0.42 19.57
CA PRO A 75 4.69 0.11 18.64
C PRO A 75 4.44 1.61 18.87
N ALA A 76 4.38 2.02 20.14
CA ALA A 76 4.09 3.39 20.56
C ALA A 76 5.31 4.34 20.51
N TYR A 77 6.40 3.95 19.83
CA TYR A 77 7.60 4.78 19.75
C TYR A 77 7.40 6.00 18.84
N LYS A 78 6.85 5.80 17.65
CA LYS A 78 6.47 6.83 16.68
C LYS A 78 5.22 6.40 15.94
N TYR A 79 4.52 7.40 15.38
CA TYR A 79 3.33 7.23 14.58
C TYR A 79 3.43 8.00 13.26
N ALA A 80 2.63 7.62 12.30
CA ALA A 80 2.35 8.42 11.12
C ALA A 80 0.86 8.34 10.78
N VAL A 81 0.32 9.40 10.21
CA VAL A 81 -1.07 9.45 9.75
C VAL A 81 -1.10 9.20 8.25
N GLY A 82 -1.99 8.31 7.82
CA GLY A 82 -2.29 8.09 6.41
C GLY A 82 -3.68 8.61 6.08
N VAL A 83 -3.79 9.33 5.00
CA VAL A 83 -5.06 9.86 4.50
C VAL A 83 -5.27 9.36 3.08
N VAL A 84 -6.42 8.82 2.77
CA VAL A 84 -6.83 8.50 1.40
C VAL A 84 -7.99 9.38 0.98
N ILE A 85 -7.79 10.13 -0.09
CA ILE A 85 -8.81 10.96 -0.73
C ILE A 85 -9.30 10.23 -1.98
N THR A 86 -10.60 10.01 -2.08
CA THR A 86 -11.25 9.51 -3.30
C THR A 86 -12.30 10.51 -3.77
N ALA A 87 -12.95 10.27 -4.90
CA ALA A 87 -14.01 11.16 -5.39
C ALA A 87 -15.14 11.39 -4.37
N ASN A 88 -15.46 10.40 -3.52
CA ASN A 88 -16.63 10.44 -2.63
C ASN A 88 -16.33 10.14 -1.16
N HIS A 89 -15.09 9.78 -0.79
CA HIS A 89 -14.75 9.38 0.57
C HIS A 89 -13.40 9.90 1.00
N LEU A 90 -13.28 10.13 2.30
CA LEU A 90 -12.06 10.35 3.03
C LEU A 90 -11.83 9.16 3.96
N GLY A 91 -10.65 8.55 3.92
CA GLY A 91 -10.21 7.54 4.88
C GLY A 91 -8.98 8.04 5.62
N ILE A 92 -8.87 7.74 6.91
CA ILE A 92 -7.75 8.14 7.76
C ILE A 92 -7.30 6.93 8.57
N VAL A 93 -5.99 6.69 8.63
CA VAL A 93 -5.39 5.66 9.48
C VAL A 93 -4.30 6.26 10.36
N LEU A 94 -4.14 5.72 11.56
CA LEU A 94 -2.97 5.95 12.42
C LEU A 94 -2.12 4.69 12.36
N LEU A 95 -0.90 4.82 11.89
CA LEU A 95 0.05 3.72 11.73
C LEU A 95 1.11 3.81 12.83
N ASN A 96 1.36 2.70 13.52
CA ASN A 96 2.39 2.59 14.54
C ASN A 96 3.76 2.20 13.95
N MET A 97 4.79 2.12 14.80
CA MET A 97 6.16 1.82 14.39
C MET A 97 6.36 0.39 13.86
N GLN A 98 5.40 -0.51 14.05
CA GLN A 98 5.41 -1.87 13.47
C GLN A 98 4.63 -1.97 12.15
N TYR A 99 4.20 -0.83 11.60
CA TYR A 99 3.33 -0.71 10.43
C TYR A 99 1.94 -1.33 10.64
N GLU A 100 1.44 -1.35 11.89
CA GLU A 100 0.12 -1.82 12.22
C GLU A 100 -0.84 -0.64 12.39
N ILE A 101 -2.09 -0.85 11.97
CA ILE A 101 -3.14 0.16 12.07
C ILE A 101 -3.67 0.18 13.51
N GLU A 102 -3.41 1.27 14.23
CA GLU A 102 -3.95 1.50 15.59
C GLU A 102 -5.37 2.02 15.56
N LYS A 103 -5.67 2.87 14.59
CA LYS A 103 -6.98 3.50 14.45
C LYS A 103 -7.28 3.75 12.99
N THR A 104 -8.53 3.58 12.60
CA THR A 104 -9.00 3.88 11.24
C THR A 104 -10.38 4.48 11.26
N VAL A 105 -10.65 5.36 10.32
CA VAL A 105 -11.98 5.90 10.04
C VAL A 105 -12.17 6.07 8.54
N ARG A 106 -13.39 5.84 8.06
CA ARG A 106 -13.80 6.16 6.70
C ARG A 106 -15.13 6.89 6.74
N MET A 107 -15.21 7.98 6.02
CA MET A 107 -16.41 8.81 5.96
C MET A 107 -16.73 9.23 4.54
N ARG A 108 -17.97 9.57 4.30
CA ARG A 108 -18.38 10.15 3.03
C ARG A 108 -18.01 11.64 3.03
N LEU A 109 -17.10 12.00 2.15
CA LEU A 109 -16.69 13.37 1.89
C LEU A 109 -16.40 13.50 0.40
N LYS A 110 -17.29 14.21 -0.32
CA LYS A 110 -17.15 14.39 -1.75
C LYS A 110 -16.00 15.35 -2.02
N PHE A 111 -15.08 14.94 -2.88
CA PHE A 111 -13.95 15.78 -3.28
C PHE A 111 -14.44 17.10 -3.92
N SER A 112 -13.77 18.18 -3.59
CA SER A 112 -13.94 19.50 -4.19
C SER A 112 -12.60 20.19 -4.34
N THR A 113 -12.48 21.08 -5.32
CA THR A 113 -11.31 21.93 -5.54
C THR A 113 -11.31 23.19 -4.68
N GLU A 114 -12.35 23.41 -3.90
CA GLU A 114 -12.51 24.58 -3.03
C GLU A 114 -11.59 24.53 -1.80
N THR A 115 -11.10 25.66 -1.36
CA THR A 115 -10.27 25.75 -0.14
C THR A 115 -11.01 25.22 1.10
N SER A 116 -12.34 25.37 1.16
CA SER A 116 -13.17 24.83 2.24
C SER A 116 -13.04 23.32 2.39
N TYR A 117 -12.88 22.58 1.27
CA TYR A 117 -12.63 21.14 1.31
C TYR A 117 -11.30 20.80 1.99
N CYS A 118 -10.23 21.57 1.68
CA CYS A 118 -8.93 21.33 2.31
C CYS A 118 -9.00 21.56 3.84
N LEU A 119 -9.72 22.59 4.28
CA LEU A 119 -9.94 22.87 5.70
C LEU A 119 -10.78 21.76 6.37
N GLU A 120 -11.81 21.25 5.68
CA GLU A 120 -12.63 20.16 6.18
C GLU A 120 -11.82 18.87 6.33
N VAL A 121 -10.97 18.54 5.35
CA VAL A 121 -10.04 17.39 5.45
C VAL A 121 -9.13 17.54 6.67
N ALA A 122 -8.54 18.73 6.88
CA ALA A 122 -7.68 18.99 8.03
C ALA A 122 -8.45 18.88 9.35
N GLU A 123 -9.66 19.40 9.42
CA GLU A 123 -10.54 19.28 10.60
C GLU A 123 -10.86 17.82 10.92
N GLN A 124 -11.16 17.00 9.90
CA GLN A 124 -11.41 15.57 10.11
C GLN A 124 -10.17 14.83 10.63
N VAL A 125 -8.98 15.16 10.15
CA VAL A 125 -7.73 14.61 10.67
C VAL A 125 -7.50 15.05 12.11
N GLU A 126 -7.69 16.34 12.45
CA GLU A 126 -7.58 16.82 13.82
C GLU A 126 -8.60 16.15 14.76
N ASN A 127 -9.84 15.98 14.32
CA ASN A 127 -10.87 15.25 15.06
C ASN A 127 -10.48 13.78 15.28
N PHE A 128 -9.90 13.13 14.26
CA PHE A 128 -9.41 11.76 14.36
C PHE A 128 -8.27 11.63 15.39
N LEU A 129 -7.43 12.66 15.52
CA LEU A 129 -6.29 12.67 16.43
C LEU A 129 -6.62 13.14 17.87
N LYS A 130 -7.85 13.54 18.18
CA LYS A 130 -8.21 14.09 19.51
C LYS A 130 -7.84 13.16 20.68
N ASP A 131 -7.99 11.85 20.49
CA ASP A 131 -7.73 10.86 21.54
C ASP A 131 -6.29 10.31 21.51
N VAL A 132 -5.42 10.86 20.65
CA VAL A 132 -4.01 10.48 20.59
C VAL A 132 -3.25 11.33 21.61
N GLU A 133 -2.78 10.69 22.70
CA GLU A 133 -2.13 11.38 23.84
C GLU A 133 -0.78 11.99 23.43
N ASP A 134 0.03 11.25 22.68
CA ASP A 134 1.42 11.59 22.33
C ASP A 134 1.54 12.16 20.90
N ARG A 135 0.92 13.30 20.64
CA ARG A 135 0.90 13.92 19.30
C ARG A 135 2.28 14.29 18.75
N GLU A 136 3.24 14.58 19.63
CA GLU A 136 4.63 14.86 19.26
C GLU A 136 5.37 13.61 18.73
N LYS A 137 4.78 12.43 18.89
CA LYS A 137 5.30 11.20 18.27
C LYS A 137 4.86 11.04 16.83
N ILE A 138 3.91 11.84 16.33
CA ILE A 138 3.46 11.80 14.93
C ILE A 138 4.51 12.45 14.07
N LEU A 139 5.07 11.69 13.12
CA LEU A 139 6.14 12.13 12.22
C LEU A 139 5.62 12.98 11.06
N GLY A 140 4.41 12.71 10.59
CA GLY A 140 3.82 13.40 9.46
C GLY A 140 2.53 12.78 8.97
N ILE A 141 1.96 13.37 7.92
CA ILE A 141 0.72 12.99 7.28
C ILE A 141 0.99 12.62 5.83
N GLY A 142 0.87 11.33 5.49
CA GLY A 142 0.91 10.86 4.11
C GLY A 142 -0.47 10.91 3.49
N ILE A 143 -0.62 11.57 2.35
CA ILE A 143 -1.90 11.74 1.67
C ILE A 143 -1.86 11.02 0.32
N SER A 144 -2.70 10.04 0.16
CA SER A 144 -2.91 9.29 -1.07
C SER A 144 -4.04 9.90 -1.88
N ILE A 145 -3.76 10.23 -3.14
CA ILE A 145 -4.72 10.88 -4.06
C ILE A 145 -4.66 10.15 -5.40
N PRO A 146 -5.82 9.81 -6.03
CA PRO A 146 -5.83 9.22 -7.36
C PRO A 146 -5.39 10.25 -8.41
N GLY A 147 -4.44 9.87 -9.26
CA GLY A 147 -3.92 10.68 -10.35
C GLY A 147 -2.40 10.77 -10.41
N ILE A 148 -1.90 11.49 -11.39
CA ILE A 148 -0.46 11.70 -11.61
C ILE A 148 0.00 12.86 -10.71
N ILE A 149 0.91 12.57 -9.77
CA ILE A 149 1.40 13.52 -8.76
C ILE A 149 2.79 14.04 -9.15
N ASP A 150 2.92 15.35 -9.20
CA ASP A 150 4.20 16.05 -9.24
C ASP A 150 4.57 16.50 -7.81
N GLN A 151 5.49 15.78 -7.20
CA GLN A 151 5.93 16.04 -5.82
C GLN A 151 6.68 17.36 -5.67
N GLU A 152 7.48 17.73 -6.66
CA GLU A 152 8.31 18.93 -6.59
C GLU A 152 7.45 20.19 -6.64
N ASN A 153 6.48 20.22 -7.53
CA ASN A 153 5.59 21.36 -7.73
C ASN A 153 4.32 21.31 -6.87
N ARG A 154 4.12 20.27 -6.09
CA ARG A 154 2.90 20.06 -5.27
C ARG A 154 1.62 20.12 -6.11
N LEU A 155 1.58 19.34 -7.19
CA LEU A 155 0.47 19.34 -8.14
C LEU A 155 -0.11 17.93 -8.35
N VAL A 156 -1.43 17.83 -8.46
CA VAL A 156 -2.05 16.76 -9.21
C VAL A 156 -2.04 17.18 -10.67
N MET A 157 -1.11 16.66 -11.46
CA MET A 157 -0.98 17.00 -12.88
C MET A 157 -2.24 16.65 -13.64
N LYS A 158 -2.79 15.47 -13.38
CA LYS A 158 -4.04 14.99 -13.96
C LYS A 158 -4.68 13.92 -13.10
N SER A 159 -5.96 14.06 -12.84
CA SER A 159 -6.79 13.00 -12.26
C SER A 159 -8.11 12.89 -13.02
N HIS A 160 -8.31 11.80 -13.72
CA HIS A 160 -9.59 11.50 -14.34
C HIS A 160 -10.68 11.20 -13.32
N THR A 161 -10.32 10.54 -12.22
CA THR A 161 -11.24 10.19 -11.13
C THR A 161 -11.75 11.42 -10.38
N LEU A 162 -10.87 12.40 -10.12
CA LEU A 162 -11.23 13.66 -9.45
C LEU A 162 -11.62 14.76 -10.41
N GLN A 163 -11.50 14.53 -11.73
CA GLN A 163 -11.77 15.50 -12.80
C GLN A 163 -10.99 16.81 -12.65
N VAL A 164 -9.70 16.70 -12.36
CA VAL A 164 -8.81 17.85 -12.19
C VAL A 164 -7.58 17.75 -13.10
N ASP A 165 -7.12 18.91 -13.55
CA ASP A 165 -5.88 19.11 -14.29
C ASP A 165 -5.08 20.23 -13.62
N ASN A 166 -3.78 19.99 -13.33
CA ASN A 166 -2.89 20.96 -12.68
C ASN A 166 -3.44 21.53 -11.37
N PHE A 167 -4.03 20.67 -10.54
CA PHE A 167 -4.62 21.08 -9.26
C PHE A 167 -3.51 21.21 -8.19
N SER A 168 -3.42 22.42 -7.57
CA SER A 168 -2.41 22.68 -6.52
C SER A 168 -2.77 21.99 -5.20
N LEU A 169 -1.81 21.28 -4.63
CA LEU A 169 -1.90 20.64 -3.32
C LEU A 169 -1.41 21.55 -2.19
N SER A 170 -0.89 22.74 -2.51
CA SER A 170 -0.30 23.65 -1.53
C SER A 170 -1.27 24.10 -0.44
N PHE A 171 -2.55 24.31 -0.78
CA PHE A 171 -3.55 24.66 0.24
C PHE A 171 -3.82 23.50 1.20
N LEU A 172 -3.85 22.27 0.68
CA LEU A 172 -4.03 21.09 1.50
C LEU A 172 -2.81 20.86 2.41
N GLU A 173 -1.59 21.06 1.90
CA GLU A 173 -0.36 20.98 2.70
C GLU A 173 -0.36 22.03 3.82
N GLN A 174 -0.72 23.28 3.52
CA GLN A 174 -0.75 24.38 4.49
C GLN A 174 -1.84 24.26 5.57
N ALA A 175 -2.86 23.44 5.32
CA ALA A 175 -3.92 23.19 6.29
C ALA A 175 -3.48 22.33 7.48
N PHE A 176 -2.29 21.70 7.40
CA PHE A 176 -1.75 20.85 8.46
C PHE A 176 -0.55 21.49 9.17
N SER A 177 -0.41 21.19 10.47
CA SER A 177 0.77 21.55 11.27
C SER A 177 1.91 20.53 11.19
N TYR A 178 1.67 19.38 10.58
CA TYR A 178 2.63 18.30 10.39
C TYR A 178 3.24 18.35 8.98
N PRO A 179 4.44 17.79 8.78
CA PRO A 179 4.97 17.54 7.44
C PRO A 179 3.99 16.71 6.61
N VAL A 180 3.81 17.05 5.33
CA VAL A 180 2.89 16.35 4.43
C VAL A 180 3.65 15.72 3.26
N TYR A 181 3.29 14.49 2.93
CA TYR A 181 3.75 13.76 1.75
C TYR A 181 2.55 13.35 0.90
N PHE A 182 2.61 13.60 -0.40
CA PHE A 182 1.57 13.20 -1.34
C PHE A 182 2.00 11.99 -2.16
N ALA A 183 1.09 11.09 -2.43
CA ALA A 183 1.36 9.92 -3.25
C ALA A 183 0.18 9.59 -4.17
N ASN A 184 0.48 9.05 -5.36
CA ASN A 184 -0.54 8.36 -6.14
C ASN A 184 -1.08 7.15 -5.37
N ASP A 185 -2.37 6.86 -5.50
CA ASP A 185 -3.07 5.82 -4.73
C ASP A 185 -2.53 4.40 -4.97
N ALA A 186 -2.22 4.03 -6.21
CA ALA A 186 -1.66 2.72 -6.52
C ALA A 186 -0.20 2.60 -6.07
N ASN A 187 0.59 3.67 -6.25
CA ASN A 187 1.97 3.73 -5.75
C ASN A 187 2.02 3.62 -4.22
N ALA A 188 1.15 4.35 -3.53
CA ALA A 188 1.04 4.24 -2.07
C ALA A 188 0.62 2.84 -1.64
N ALA A 189 -0.37 2.23 -2.31
CA ALA A 189 -0.82 0.88 -2.00
C ALA A 189 0.29 -0.17 -2.19
N MET A 190 1.13 -0.03 -3.23
CA MET A 190 2.33 -0.87 -3.41
C MET A 190 3.32 -0.67 -2.25
N MET A 191 3.54 0.56 -1.78
CA MET A 191 4.44 0.84 -0.65
C MET A 191 3.93 0.29 0.68
N ALA A 192 2.63 -0.02 0.81
CA ALA A 192 2.09 -0.66 2.00
C ALA A 192 2.60 -2.10 2.16
N GLU A 193 2.89 -2.78 1.06
CA GLU A 193 3.41 -4.15 1.06
C GLU A 193 4.83 -4.24 1.63
N ASP A 194 5.31 -5.45 1.90
CA ASP A 194 6.68 -5.67 2.35
C ASP A 194 7.65 -5.60 1.18
N MET A 195 8.29 -4.45 1.02
CA MET A 195 9.28 -4.20 -0.05
C MET A 195 10.56 -5.04 0.08
N ASN A 196 10.77 -5.76 1.19
CA ASN A 196 11.88 -6.73 1.28
C ASN A 196 11.48 -8.08 0.69
N GLU A 197 10.23 -8.47 0.79
CA GLU A 197 9.66 -9.65 0.12
C GLU A 197 9.44 -9.37 -1.37
N TYR A 198 8.82 -8.22 -1.68
CA TYR A 198 8.46 -7.85 -3.05
C TYR A 198 9.45 -6.84 -3.65
N GLN A 199 10.71 -7.31 -3.88
CA GLN A 199 11.76 -6.50 -4.51
C GLN A 199 11.40 -6.10 -5.96
N ASP A 200 10.89 -7.08 -6.71
CA ASP A 200 10.38 -6.91 -8.06
C ASP A 200 8.93 -7.41 -8.08
N ALA A 201 7.97 -6.51 -8.21
CA ALA A 201 6.57 -6.86 -8.24
C ALA A 201 5.72 -5.82 -8.97
N VAL A 202 4.61 -6.28 -9.51
CA VAL A 202 3.49 -5.47 -10.01
C VAL A 202 2.37 -5.50 -8.99
N TYR A 203 1.79 -4.34 -8.71
CA TYR A 203 0.59 -4.19 -7.88
C TYR A 203 -0.59 -3.74 -8.75
N LEU A 204 -1.69 -4.47 -8.69
CA LEU A 204 -2.96 -4.10 -9.31
C LEU A 204 -3.93 -3.59 -8.24
N SER A 205 -4.26 -2.32 -8.31
CA SER A 205 -5.21 -1.66 -7.40
C SER A 205 -6.63 -1.75 -7.99
N LEU A 206 -7.34 -2.85 -7.66
CA LEU A 206 -8.67 -3.19 -8.18
C LEU A 206 -9.77 -2.46 -7.37
N ASN A 207 -9.82 -1.15 -7.54
CA ASN A 207 -10.81 -0.27 -6.92
C ASN A 207 -11.89 0.14 -7.92
N ASN A 208 -12.67 1.19 -7.63
CA ASN A 208 -13.68 1.70 -8.55
C ASN A 208 -13.10 1.99 -9.96
N THR A 209 -11.84 2.37 -10.01
CA THR A 209 -10.99 2.37 -11.21
C THR A 209 -9.81 1.42 -10.99
N LEU A 210 -9.23 0.91 -12.08
CA LEU A 210 -8.04 0.05 -12.04
C LEU A 210 -6.78 0.92 -12.07
N GLY A 211 -6.10 1.00 -10.95
CA GLY A 211 -4.75 1.56 -10.84
C GLY A 211 -3.68 0.47 -10.89
N GLY A 212 -2.44 0.91 -11.04
CA GLY A 212 -1.30 0.00 -10.96
C GLY A 212 -0.03 0.70 -10.56
N ALA A 213 0.88 -0.09 -10.00
CA ALA A 213 2.23 0.31 -9.67
C ALA A 213 3.18 -0.86 -9.89
N PHE A 214 4.46 -0.61 -10.04
CA PHE A 214 5.46 -1.66 -10.00
C PHE A 214 6.76 -1.17 -9.40
N CYS A 215 7.49 -2.10 -8.81
CA CYS A 215 8.82 -1.85 -8.26
C CYS A 215 9.85 -2.76 -8.90
N ILE A 216 11.08 -2.27 -8.95
CA ILE A 216 12.27 -2.99 -9.37
C ILE A 216 13.37 -2.71 -8.34
N ASN A 217 14.02 -3.76 -7.82
CA ASN A 217 15.01 -3.66 -6.75
C ASN A 217 14.47 -2.90 -5.51
N GLY A 218 13.23 -3.17 -5.12
CA GLY A 218 12.57 -2.53 -3.99
C GLY A 218 12.26 -1.04 -4.16
N LYS A 219 12.32 -0.50 -5.39
CA LYS A 219 12.04 0.90 -5.69
C LYS A 219 10.88 1.04 -6.67
N LEU A 220 9.94 1.91 -6.34
CA LEU A 220 8.86 2.27 -7.26
C LEU A 220 9.41 2.85 -8.56
N VAL A 221 8.85 2.42 -9.67
CA VAL A 221 9.17 2.94 -11.00
C VAL A 221 8.09 3.91 -11.43
N ALA A 222 8.41 5.20 -11.37
CA ALA A 222 7.49 6.27 -11.76
C ALA A 222 7.45 6.54 -13.27
N GLY A 223 8.53 6.15 -14.00
CA GLY A 223 8.72 6.50 -15.41
C GLY A 223 9.09 7.97 -15.62
N GLN A 224 9.47 8.31 -16.85
CA GLN A 224 9.96 9.65 -17.19
C GLN A 224 8.91 10.75 -16.96
N ASN A 225 7.62 10.44 -17.12
CA ASN A 225 6.52 11.38 -17.04
C ASN A 225 5.52 10.99 -15.93
N GLN A 226 5.95 10.27 -14.91
CA GLN A 226 5.12 9.79 -13.80
C GLN A 226 3.90 8.94 -14.24
N LYS A 227 4.02 8.24 -15.38
CA LYS A 227 2.93 7.44 -15.98
C LYS A 227 3.21 5.94 -16.00
N ALA A 228 4.30 5.49 -15.40
CA ALA A 228 4.55 4.07 -15.29
C ALA A 228 3.49 3.44 -14.35
N GLY A 229 3.04 2.24 -14.67
CA GLY A 229 1.99 1.59 -13.89
C GLY A 229 0.54 1.93 -14.28
N GLU A 230 0.31 2.75 -15.30
CA GLU A 230 -1.03 3.04 -15.83
C GLU A 230 -1.66 1.81 -16.52
N PHE A 231 -1.67 0.65 -15.82
CA PHE A 231 -2.10 -0.64 -16.35
C PHE A 231 -3.60 -0.68 -16.68
N GLY A 232 -4.40 0.12 -15.98
CA GLY A 232 -5.83 0.28 -16.29
C GLY A 232 -6.08 0.76 -17.72
N HIS A 233 -5.11 1.42 -18.33
CA HIS A 233 -5.25 1.98 -19.66
C HIS A 233 -4.56 1.17 -20.79
N ILE A 234 -4.06 -0.04 -20.48
CA ILE A 234 -3.67 -1.03 -21.50
C ILE A 234 -4.93 -1.50 -22.22
N ILE A 235 -4.87 -1.61 -23.55
CA ILE A 235 -5.97 -2.14 -24.34
C ILE A 235 -6.07 -3.65 -24.13
N LEU A 236 -7.12 -4.08 -23.44
CA LEU A 236 -7.41 -5.49 -23.20
C LEU A 236 -8.28 -6.08 -24.32
N VAL A 237 -9.27 -5.32 -24.78
CA VAL A 237 -10.22 -5.74 -25.81
C VAL A 237 -10.28 -4.65 -26.89
N PRO A 238 -9.55 -4.77 -28.01
CA PRO A 238 -9.56 -3.75 -29.07
C PRO A 238 -10.98 -3.43 -29.56
N GLY A 239 -11.35 -2.14 -29.56
CA GLY A 239 -12.68 -1.69 -29.96
C GLY A 239 -13.82 -2.03 -29.00
N GLY A 240 -13.49 -2.52 -27.79
CA GLY A 240 -14.46 -2.94 -26.77
C GLY A 240 -15.13 -1.79 -26.02
N LYS A 241 -15.42 -1.98 -24.72
CA LYS A 241 -16.12 -1.00 -23.87
C LYS A 241 -15.41 0.35 -23.84
N LYS A 242 -16.17 1.44 -23.81
CA LYS A 242 -15.62 2.79 -23.60
C LYS A 242 -14.98 2.90 -22.21
N CYS A 243 -13.82 3.54 -22.13
CA CYS A 243 -13.15 3.90 -20.90
C CYS A 243 -13.30 5.41 -20.66
N TYR A 244 -13.34 5.82 -19.39
CA TYR A 244 -13.42 7.24 -19.01
C TYR A 244 -12.25 8.09 -19.54
N CYS A 245 -11.10 7.46 -19.87
CA CYS A 245 -9.96 8.15 -20.48
C CYS A 245 -10.16 8.54 -21.95
N GLY A 246 -11.32 8.24 -22.53
CA GLY A 246 -11.68 8.52 -23.93
C GLY A 246 -11.34 7.42 -24.93
N LYS A 247 -10.55 6.38 -24.53
CA LYS A 247 -10.28 5.21 -25.36
C LYS A 247 -11.37 4.14 -25.25
N ALA A 248 -11.30 3.14 -26.11
CA ALA A 248 -12.14 1.95 -26.01
C ALA A 248 -11.28 0.71 -25.78
N GLY A 249 -11.75 -0.23 -24.95
CA GLY A 249 -11.12 -1.51 -24.72
C GLY A 249 -10.05 -1.53 -23.63
N CYS A 250 -9.90 -0.48 -22.82
CA CYS A 250 -8.97 -0.42 -21.70
C CYS A 250 -9.29 -1.50 -20.65
N ALA A 251 -8.26 -2.06 -20.01
CA ALA A 251 -8.38 -3.03 -18.92
C ALA A 251 -9.29 -2.53 -17.78
N ASP A 252 -9.26 -1.24 -17.48
CA ASP A 252 -10.12 -0.60 -16.47
C ASP A 252 -11.61 -0.91 -16.69
N ALA A 253 -12.09 -0.80 -17.92
CA ALA A 253 -13.50 -1.04 -18.26
C ALA A 253 -13.96 -2.50 -18.04
N TYR A 254 -13.03 -3.41 -17.74
CA TYR A 254 -13.27 -4.85 -17.55
C TYR A 254 -12.83 -5.38 -16.19
N CYS A 255 -11.81 -4.79 -15.58
CA CYS A 255 -11.13 -5.28 -14.39
C CYS A 255 -11.22 -4.33 -13.18
N ALA A 256 -11.87 -3.16 -13.30
CA ALA A 256 -12.18 -2.32 -12.15
C ALA A 256 -13.41 -2.83 -11.40
N ALA A 257 -13.62 -2.41 -10.14
CA ALA A 257 -14.81 -2.74 -9.37
C ALA A 257 -16.10 -2.20 -10.05
N SER A 258 -16.02 -1.05 -10.74
CA SER A 258 -17.12 -0.50 -11.53
C SER A 258 -17.60 -1.44 -12.64
N ALA A 259 -16.76 -2.36 -13.11
CA ALA A 259 -17.20 -3.38 -14.07
C ALA A 259 -18.16 -4.42 -13.44
N LEU A 260 -18.16 -4.57 -12.12
CA LEU A 260 -18.99 -5.51 -11.35
C LEU A 260 -20.26 -4.83 -10.80
N THR A 261 -20.17 -3.57 -10.44
CA THR A 261 -21.27 -2.80 -9.86
C THR A 261 -22.17 -2.22 -10.94
N ASP A 262 -23.33 -1.73 -10.56
CA ASP A 262 -24.29 -1.06 -11.42
C ASP A 262 -24.63 0.27 -10.77
N GLU A 263 -24.07 1.36 -11.30
CA GLU A 263 -24.30 2.71 -10.77
C GLU A 263 -25.76 3.15 -10.89
N GLU A 264 -26.48 2.72 -11.94
CA GLU A 264 -27.90 3.06 -12.12
C GLU A 264 -28.79 2.39 -11.06
N GLN A 265 -28.37 1.23 -10.53
CA GLN A 265 -29.07 0.49 -9.48
C GLN A 265 -28.50 0.74 -8.08
N GLU A 266 -27.51 1.65 -7.92
CA GLU A 266 -26.80 1.93 -6.68
C GLU A 266 -26.22 0.65 -5.99
N MET A 267 -25.92 -0.39 -6.77
CA MET A 267 -25.43 -1.66 -6.27
C MET A 267 -23.95 -1.54 -5.87
N THR A 268 -23.65 -1.73 -4.59
CA THR A 268 -22.29 -1.72 -4.09
C THR A 268 -21.55 -3.05 -4.39
N LEU A 269 -20.21 -3.01 -4.38
CA LEU A 269 -19.39 -4.24 -4.55
C LEU A 269 -19.73 -5.29 -3.48
N GLU A 270 -19.96 -4.90 -2.23
CA GLU A 270 -20.35 -5.83 -1.17
C GLU A 270 -21.69 -6.53 -1.47
N GLN A 271 -22.67 -5.76 -1.96
CA GLN A 271 -23.97 -6.32 -2.36
C GLN A 271 -23.83 -7.26 -3.55
N PHE A 272 -22.96 -6.92 -4.51
CA PHE A 272 -22.65 -7.80 -5.63
C PHE A 272 -22.03 -9.11 -5.17
N MET A 273 -21.00 -9.05 -4.33
CA MET A 273 -20.31 -10.25 -3.82
C MET A 273 -21.26 -11.13 -2.99
N LYS A 274 -22.15 -10.57 -2.17
CA LYS A 274 -23.21 -11.32 -1.49
C LYS A 274 -24.10 -12.09 -2.47
N LYS A 275 -24.43 -11.52 -3.62
CA LYS A 275 -25.19 -12.26 -4.67
C LYS A 275 -24.38 -13.39 -5.28
N VAL A 276 -23.06 -13.23 -5.44
CA VAL A 276 -22.16 -14.30 -5.90
C VAL A 276 -22.13 -15.44 -4.89
N GLU A 277 -21.96 -15.16 -3.60
CA GLU A 277 -22.00 -16.14 -2.50
C GLU A 277 -23.33 -16.90 -2.44
N GLN A 278 -24.44 -16.19 -2.67
CA GLN A 278 -25.78 -16.77 -2.76
C GLN A 278 -26.03 -17.56 -4.06
N LYS A 279 -25.01 -17.71 -4.91
CA LYS A 279 -25.08 -18.43 -6.19
C LYS A 279 -26.14 -17.88 -7.16
N ASN A 280 -26.38 -16.56 -7.14
CA ASN A 280 -27.23 -15.93 -8.12
C ASN A 280 -26.61 -16.07 -9.51
N THR A 281 -27.30 -16.70 -10.44
CA THR A 281 -26.78 -17.09 -11.76
C THR A 281 -26.14 -15.92 -12.51
N LYS A 282 -26.83 -14.78 -12.60
CA LYS A 282 -26.30 -13.59 -13.31
C LYS A 282 -25.07 -13.00 -12.64
N ALA A 283 -25.03 -12.98 -11.29
CA ALA A 283 -23.88 -12.47 -10.56
C ALA A 283 -22.66 -13.40 -10.71
N VAL A 284 -22.87 -14.71 -10.65
CA VAL A 284 -21.82 -15.72 -10.87
C VAL A 284 -21.27 -15.65 -12.30
N GLU A 285 -22.14 -15.55 -13.31
CA GLU A 285 -21.72 -15.38 -14.71
C GLU A 285 -20.87 -14.10 -14.89
N LYS A 286 -21.33 -12.95 -14.34
CA LYS A 286 -20.61 -11.68 -14.41
C LYS A 286 -19.27 -11.75 -13.68
N TRP A 287 -19.22 -12.42 -12.52
CA TRP A 287 -17.98 -12.65 -11.76
C TRP A 287 -16.99 -13.51 -12.55
N ASN A 288 -17.44 -14.60 -13.14
CA ASN A 288 -16.60 -15.47 -13.97
C ASN A 288 -16.02 -14.71 -15.17
N GLN A 289 -16.82 -13.89 -15.85
CA GLN A 289 -16.37 -13.04 -16.94
C GLN A 289 -15.31 -12.01 -16.46
N TYR A 290 -15.50 -11.45 -15.27
CA TYR A 290 -14.52 -10.55 -14.64
C TYR A 290 -13.21 -11.27 -14.40
N LEU A 291 -13.23 -12.48 -13.83
CA LEU A 291 -12.04 -13.30 -13.60
C LEU A 291 -11.32 -13.66 -14.90
N ASP A 292 -12.07 -13.93 -16.00
CA ASP A 292 -11.48 -14.17 -17.32
C ASP A 292 -10.71 -12.95 -17.84
N ASN A 293 -11.31 -11.76 -17.76
CA ASN A 293 -10.66 -10.53 -18.16
C ASN A 293 -9.42 -10.22 -17.30
N LEU A 294 -9.53 -10.42 -15.98
CA LEU A 294 -8.43 -10.23 -15.05
C LEU A 294 -7.29 -11.22 -15.33
N ALA A 295 -7.59 -12.45 -15.67
CA ALA A 295 -6.60 -13.47 -16.04
C ALA A 295 -5.80 -13.07 -17.29
N ILE A 296 -6.46 -12.51 -18.31
CA ILE A 296 -5.78 -11.98 -19.51
C ILE A 296 -4.82 -10.84 -19.12
N LEU A 297 -5.27 -9.89 -18.31
CA LEU A 297 -4.44 -8.78 -17.86
C LEU A 297 -3.22 -9.29 -17.07
N ILE A 298 -3.44 -10.19 -16.12
CA ILE A 298 -2.37 -10.81 -15.31
C ILE A 298 -1.36 -11.51 -16.22
N SER A 299 -1.80 -12.32 -17.17
CA SER A 299 -0.92 -13.03 -18.12
C SER A 299 -0.08 -12.03 -18.93
N ASN A 300 -0.68 -10.94 -19.42
CA ASN A 300 0.04 -9.91 -20.18
C ASN A 300 1.11 -9.22 -19.32
N LEU A 301 0.78 -8.89 -18.06
CA LEU A 301 1.73 -8.25 -17.15
C LEU A 301 2.84 -9.20 -16.73
N ARG A 302 2.53 -10.48 -16.51
CA ARG A 302 3.52 -11.52 -16.23
C ARG A 302 4.53 -11.65 -17.39
N MET A 303 4.05 -11.65 -18.62
CA MET A 303 4.93 -11.70 -19.81
C MET A 303 5.76 -10.43 -19.98
N ALA A 304 5.28 -9.27 -19.53
CA ALA A 304 5.98 -8.00 -19.68
C ALA A 304 7.04 -7.76 -18.59
N TYR A 305 6.80 -8.23 -17.36
CA TYR A 305 7.61 -7.88 -16.19
C TYR A 305 8.34 -9.07 -15.56
N ASP A 306 7.87 -10.30 -15.75
CA ASP A 306 8.41 -11.53 -15.15
C ASP A 306 8.62 -11.43 -13.62
N THR A 307 7.62 -10.90 -12.91
CA THR A 307 7.67 -10.61 -11.47
C THR A 307 6.43 -11.12 -10.76
N ASP A 308 6.42 -11.09 -9.42
CA ASP A 308 5.20 -11.31 -8.63
C ASP A 308 4.14 -10.27 -8.98
N ILE A 309 2.86 -10.68 -8.95
CA ILE A 309 1.71 -9.83 -9.21
C ILE A 309 0.80 -9.83 -7.97
N ILE A 310 0.70 -8.69 -7.31
CA ILE A 310 -0.08 -8.48 -6.10
C ILE A 310 -1.45 -7.94 -6.48
N LEU A 311 -2.50 -8.63 -6.04
CA LEU A 311 -3.89 -8.28 -6.31
C LEU A 311 -4.48 -7.55 -5.10
N GLY A 312 -4.63 -6.24 -5.21
CA GLY A 312 -5.11 -5.38 -4.13
C GLY A 312 -6.34 -4.57 -4.48
N GLY A 313 -6.66 -3.60 -3.62
CA GLY A 313 -7.86 -2.80 -3.71
C GLY A 313 -9.12 -3.51 -3.19
N GLU A 314 -10.27 -2.89 -3.38
CA GLU A 314 -11.55 -3.40 -2.84
C GLU A 314 -11.89 -4.79 -3.39
N VAL A 315 -11.72 -5.04 -4.69
CA VAL A 315 -11.95 -6.37 -5.29
C VAL A 315 -10.88 -7.35 -4.83
N GLY A 316 -9.61 -6.92 -4.76
CA GLY A 316 -8.49 -7.75 -4.27
C GLY A 316 -8.78 -8.36 -2.90
N GLY A 317 -9.48 -7.62 -2.04
CA GLY A 317 -9.91 -8.11 -0.73
C GLY A 317 -10.84 -9.32 -0.75
N TYR A 318 -11.53 -9.58 -1.86
CA TYR A 318 -12.38 -10.77 -2.06
C TYR A 318 -11.66 -11.89 -2.81
N LEU A 319 -10.57 -11.60 -3.53
CA LEU A 319 -9.90 -12.58 -4.40
C LEU A 319 -9.23 -13.72 -3.64
N SER A 320 -8.95 -13.58 -2.34
CA SER A 320 -8.36 -14.64 -1.52
C SER A 320 -9.10 -15.98 -1.61
N GLU A 321 -10.42 -15.95 -1.72
CA GLU A 321 -11.27 -17.15 -1.86
C GLU A 321 -11.34 -17.66 -3.31
N TYR A 322 -10.90 -16.84 -4.27
CA TYR A 322 -10.99 -17.12 -5.71
C TYR A 322 -9.61 -17.30 -6.36
N MET A 323 -8.53 -17.40 -5.58
CA MET A 323 -7.16 -17.55 -6.12
C MET A 323 -7.00 -18.83 -6.94
N ILE A 324 -7.65 -19.94 -6.55
CA ILE A 324 -7.59 -21.19 -7.30
C ILE A 324 -8.29 -21.04 -8.66
N PRO A 325 -9.59 -20.68 -8.75
CA PRO A 325 -10.25 -20.51 -10.03
C PRO A 325 -9.63 -19.41 -10.91
N LEU A 326 -9.11 -18.33 -10.32
CA LEU A 326 -8.37 -17.31 -11.06
C LEU A 326 -7.05 -17.89 -11.62
N GLY A 327 -6.32 -18.65 -10.80
CA GLY A 327 -5.08 -19.30 -11.21
C GLY A 327 -5.27 -20.28 -12.38
N GLU A 328 -6.35 -21.08 -12.37
CA GLU A 328 -6.71 -21.95 -13.47
C GLU A 328 -6.94 -21.17 -14.78
N LYS A 329 -7.63 -20.04 -14.70
CA LYS A 329 -7.86 -19.15 -15.85
C LYS A 329 -6.56 -18.52 -16.34
N VAL A 330 -5.68 -18.07 -15.44
CA VAL A 330 -4.36 -17.50 -15.80
C VAL A 330 -3.49 -18.54 -16.49
N MET A 331 -3.44 -19.77 -15.99
CA MET A 331 -2.69 -20.87 -16.61
C MET A 331 -3.18 -21.21 -18.03
N ALA A 332 -4.45 -20.99 -18.33
CA ALA A 332 -4.98 -21.19 -19.66
C ALA A 332 -4.39 -20.22 -20.71
N TYR A 333 -3.90 -19.06 -20.27
CA TYR A 333 -3.25 -18.05 -21.12
C TYR A 333 -1.71 -18.11 -21.06
N ASN A 334 -1.13 -18.80 -20.06
CA ASN A 334 0.31 -18.85 -19.85
C ASN A 334 0.88 -20.22 -20.24
N GLY A 335 1.56 -20.27 -21.37
CA GLY A 335 2.22 -21.51 -21.84
C GLY A 335 3.67 -21.69 -21.35
N PHE A 336 4.20 -20.79 -20.51
CA PHE A 336 5.59 -20.82 -20.06
C PHE A 336 5.75 -21.41 -18.65
N GLU A 337 4.71 -21.37 -17.83
CA GLU A 337 4.73 -21.76 -16.43
C GLU A 337 3.68 -22.83 -16.13
N HIS A 338 3.94 -23.65 -15.12
CA HIS A 338 3.05 -24.74 -14.71
C HIS A 338 2.31 -24.44 -13.41
N ASP A 339 2.52 -23.27 -12.81
CA ASP A 339 1.83 -22.79 -11.61
C ASP A 339 1.69 -21.26 -11.60
N VAL A 340 0.98 -20.75 -10.62
CA VAL A 340 0.70 -19.32 -10.47
C VAL A 340 1.18 -18.79 -9.11
N ARG A 341 2.28 -19.33 -8.57
CA ARG A 341 2.83 -18.91 -7.27
C ARG A 341 3.23 -17.43 -7.22
N TYR A 342 3.41 -16.82 -8.37
CA TYR A 342 3.64 -15.39 -8.52
C TYR A 342 2.41 -14.52 -8.29
N LEU A 343 1.20 -15.10 -8.21
CA LEU A 343 0.01 -14.37 -7.80
C LEU A 343 -0.02 -14.25 -6.28
N LYS A 344 -0.15 -13.03 -5.79
CA LYS A 344 -0.15 -12.71 -4.36
C LYS A 344 -1.40 -11.95 -3.97
N ASN A 345 -1.90 -12.21 -2.77
CA ASN A 345 -2.90 -11.37 -2.16
C ASN A 345 -2.24 -10.16 -1.51
N CYS A 346 -2.90 -9.01 -1.52
CA CYS A 346 -2.44 -7.83 -0.79
C CYS A 346 -2.54 -8.01 0.73
N SER A 347 -1.64 -7.34 1.45
CA SER A 347 -1.63 -7.32 2.92
C SER A 347 -2.76 -6.46 3.50
N TYR A 348 -3.15 -5.41 2.80
CA TYR A 348 -4.19 -4.46 3.21
C TYR A 348 -5.29 -4.38 2.15
N LYS A 349 -6.55 -4.39 2.58
CA LYS A 349 -7.71 -4.32 1.67
C LYS A 349 -8.00 -2.87 1.25
N ARG A 350 -8.83 -2.16 2.03
CA ARG A 350 -9.28 -0.79 1.70
C ARG A 350 -8.29 0.30 2.08
N GLU A 351 -7.48 0.05 3.11
CA GLU A 351 -6.58 1.03 3.72
C GLU A 351 -5.20 1.06 3.08
N ALA A 352 -4.91 0.19 2.10
CA ALA A 352 -3.57 0.01 1.53
C ALA A 352 -2.90 1.34 1.15
N SER A 353 -3.58 2.22 0.41
CA SER A 353 -2.98 3.47 -0.04
C SER A 353 -2.75 4.48 1.09
N ALA A 354 -3.63 4.52 2.11
CA ALA A 354 -3.42 5.33 3.29
C ALA A 354 -2.24 4.81 4.13
N VAL A 355 -2.17 3.48 4.33
CA VAL A 355 -1.05 2.82 5.02
C VAL A 355 0.28 3.10 4.33
N GLY A 356 0.35 2.91 3.02
CA GLY A 356 1.59 3.16 2.26
C GLY A 356 2.03 4.61 2.29
N ALA A 357 1.10 5.55 2.21
CA ALA A 357 1.40 6.97 2.35
C ALA A 357 1.94 7.31 3.76
N ALA A 358 1.35 6.75 4.83
CA ALA A 358 1.85 6.90 6.20
C ALA A 358 3.22 6.24 6.40
N LYS A 359 3.40 5.03 5.86
CA LYS A 359 4.65 4.25 5.97
C LYS A 359 5.87 5.01 5.43
N HIS A 360 5.67 5.96 4.50
CA HIS A 360 6.73 6.85 4.03
C HIS A 360 7.49 7.51 5.19
N PHE A 361 6.80 8.15 6.12
CA PHE A 361 7.41 8.85 7.25
C PHE A 361 8.12 7.92 8.23
N LEU A 362 7.53 6.78 8.53
CA LEU A 362 8.14 5.78 9.42
C LEU A 362 9.40 5.18 8.78
N SER A 363 9.35 4.86 7.50
CA SER A 363 10.49 4.32 6.76
C SER A 363 11.63 5.33 6.63
N GLU A 364 11.32 6.59 6.34
CA GLU A 364 12.29 7.68 6.30
C GLU A 364 12.95 7.88 7.68
N TYR A 365 12.14 7.89 8.76
CA TYR A 365 12.66 7.98 10.12
C TYR A 365 13.64 6.83 10.43
N ILE A 366 13.31 5.59 10.05
CA ILE A 366 14.17 4.41 10.25
C ILE A 366 15.47 4.54 9.44
N GLN A 367 15.44 5.09 8.25
CA GLN A 367 16.63 5.27 7.41
C GLN A 367 17.62 6.27 7.99
N HIS A 368 17.15 7.22 8.79
CA HIS A 368 17.95 8.30 9.38
C HIS A 368 18.27 8.10 10.88
N LEU A 369 18.19 6.87 11.43
CA LEU A 369 18.44 6.51 12.85
C LEU A 369 19.85 6.85 13.36
#